data_f11bbb06820b420dbc434e12c27bf438
#
_entry.id   f11bbb06820b420dbc434e12c27bf438
#
_cell.length_a   1.000
_cell.length_b   1.000
_cell.length_c   1.000
_cell.angle_alpha   90.00
_cell.angle_beta   90.00
_cell.angle_gamma   90.00
#
_symmetry.space_group_name_H-M   'P 1'
#
loop_
_entity.id
_entity.type
_entity.pdbx_description
1 polymer ?
#
loop_
_entity_poly.entity_id
_entity_poly.type
_entity_poly.pdbx_seq_one_letter_code
_entity_poly.pdbx_strand_id
1 'polypeptide(L)'
;MALALPDGFDWPAGFLWGAATAAAQVEGAAHEDGKLDSIWDHFARTPGNVANGDTPERAVDHYHRMPEDVALMSSLGLDSYRFSVSWARVKPADGPVNARGLDFYSRLVDELLDHGILPWLTLYHWDMPQAVEETGGWANRDTAQRFLDYTIAVHEALGDRVTHWTTFNEPLCSSLIGYAGGEHAPGRQEPRAGLAALHHQHLAHGLAAQELRARGAEQIGITLNLTNAVPNDPTDPVDLDAARRLDALWNRAYLEPILLGAYPADFLEDVAAHRFEELVRDGDLETIHQRIDFLGVNHYHDDNVSGHPLPADHPTGLAPTDKKTSSWFVGSEFITTPTRHLPQTAMGWEINPDGLRTLLVRLGREYPQLPPLYITENGSAWDDVVAPDGQVHDAQRVEFLERHLEAVAHAIAEGADVRGYFAWSLMDNFEWAWGYDKRFGIVYVDYETQERIVKDSGRAFAAIASGARTLAS
;
A
#
# COMPACT_ATOMS: atom_id res chain seq x y z
N MET A 1 -7.56 26.20 -5.64
CA MET A 1 -7.85 26.42 -7.09
C MET A 1 -8.97 25.47 -7.50
N ALA A 2 -9.69 25.70 -8.61
CA ALA A 2 -10.70 24.76 -9.10
C ALA A 2 -9.98 23.68 -9.94
N LEU A 3 -10.35 22.40 -9.73
CA LEU A 3 -9.85 21.30 -10.56
C LEU A 3 -10.32 21.47 -12.02
N ALA A 4 -9.48 21.05 -12.97
CA ALA A 4 -9.84 20.96 -14.39
C ALA A 4 -10.61 19.66 -14.64
N LEU A 5 -11.89 19.65 -14.25
CA LEU A 5 -12.76 18.48 -14.37
C LEU A 5 -13.35 18.37 -15.79
N PRO A 6 -13.74 17.16 -16.25
CA PRO A 6 -14.49 17.00 -17.49
C PRO A 6 -15.78 17.82 -17.50
N ASP A 7 -16.20 18.29 -18.68
CA ASP A 7 -17.44 19.08 -18.82
C ASP A 7 -18.66 18.35 -18.24
N GLY A 8 -19.35 18.99 -17.29
CA GLY A 8 -20.52 18.43 -16.65
C GLY A 8 -20.24 17.24 -15.71
N PHE A 9 -19.00 17.09 -15.26
CA PHE A 9 -18.61 16.02 -14.35
C PHE A 9 -19.05 16.34 -12.91
N ASP A 10 -19.69 15.37 -12.30
CA ASP A 10 -19.94 15.32 -10.87
C ASP A 10 -19.31 14.05 -10.28
N TRP A 11 -18.73 14.16 -9.10
CA TRP A 11 -18.22 12.99 -8.39
C TRP A 11 -19.37 12.01 -8.08
N PRO A 12 -19.13 10.68 -8.17
CA PRO A 12 -20.17 9.70 -7.84
C PRO A 12 -20.76 9.94 -6.45
N ALA A 13 -22.08 9.77 -6.33
CA ALA A 13 -22.73 9.88 -5.02
C ALA A 13 -22.13 8.86 -4.04
N GLY A 14 -21.74 9.31 -2.85
CA GLY A 14 -21.05 8.47 -1.86
C GLY A 14 -19.58 8.23 -2.15
N PHE A 15 -18.95 9.01 -3.03
CA PHE A 15 -17.49 8.96 -3.22
C PHE A 15 -16.79 9.26 -1.91
N LEU A 16 -15.91 8.34 -1.46
CA LEU A 16 -15.23 8.46 -0.18
C LEU A 16 -13.94 9.28 -0.29
N TRP A 17 -13.83 10.28 0.54
CA TRP A 17 -12.62 11.11 0.69
C TRP A 17 -11.92 10.73 1.98
N GLY A 18 -10.75 10.11 1.87
CA GLY A 18 -10.04 9.59 3.02
C GLY A 18 -8.55 9.88 3.01
N ALA A 19 -7.91 9.45 4.08
CA ALA A 19 -6.45 9.37 4.16
C ALA A 19 -6.06 8.01 4.74
N ALA A 20 -4.83 7.58 4.45
CA ALA A 20 -4.34 6.27 4.87
C ALA A 20 -3.06 6.39 5.72
N THR A 21 -2.84 5.38 6.57
CA THR A 21 -1.58 5.13 7.27
C THR A 21 -1.36 3.62 7.44
N ALA A 22 -0.16 3.24 7.89
CA ALA A 22 0.14 1.86 8.30
C ALA A 22 0.63 1.81 9.76
N ALA A 23 0.22 0.79 10.50
CA ALA A 23 0.52 0.62 11.92
C ALA A 23 2.01 0.75 12.25
N ALA A 24 2.86 0.01 11.53
CA ALA A 24 4.31 0.05 11.74
C ALA A 24 4.92 1.44 11.51
N GLN A 25 4.31 2.26 10.64
CA GLN A 25 4.83 3.57 10.27
C GLN A 25 4.41 4.70 11.22
N VAL A 26 3.27 4.55 11.93
CA VAL A 26 2.71 5.65 12.72
C VAL A 26 2.57 5.36 14.22
N GLU A 27 2.36 4.11 14.64
CA GLU A 27 1.95 3.81 16.01
C GLU A 27 3.03 4.10 17.05
N GLY A 28 4.25 3.64 16.82
CA GLY A 28 5.25 3.58 17.89
C GLY A 28 4.88 2.56 18.97
N ALA A 29 5.16 2.88 20.24
CA ALA A 29 4.86 2.03 21.38
C ALA A 29 5.32 0.57 21.16
N ALA A 30 6.54 0.40 20.61
CA ALA A 30 7.05 -0.87 20.08
C ALA A 30 7.14 -1.99 21.12
N HIS A 31 7.22 -1.65 22.41
CA HIS A 31 7.35 -2.60 23.52
C HIS A 31 6.26 -2.44 24.58
N GLU A 32 5.16 -1.75 24.23
CA GLU A 32 4.08 -1.50 25.16
C GLU A 32 2.91 -2.47 24.96
N ASP A 33 2.17 -2.70 26.03
CA ASP A 33 0.94 -3.48 26.05
C ASP A 33 1.03 -4.87 25.40
N GLY A 34 2.22 -5.49 25.46
CA GLY A 34 2.46 -6.85 25.00
C GLY A 34 2.73 -6.97 23.50
N LYS A 35 2.94 -5.85 22.77
CA LYS A 35 3.50 -5.91 21.42
C LYS A 35 4.90 -6.53 21.48
N LEU A 36 5.18 -7.43 20.53
CA LEU A 36 6.52 -7.96 20.29
C LEU A 36 7.03 -7.43 18.94
N ASP A 37 8.30 -7.72 18.65
CA ASP A 37 8.91 -7.29 17.42
C ASP A 37 8.18 -7.80 16.18
N SER A 38 7.94 -6.93 15.24
CA SER A 38 7.66 -7.26 13.85
C SER A 38 8.96 -7.48 13.07
N ILE A 39 8.84 -8.01 11.86
CA ILE A 39 9.99 -8.10 10.94
C ILE A 39 10.59 -6.72 10.64
N TRP A 40 9.81 -5.63 10.66
CA TRP A 40 10.31 -4.28 10.46
C TRP A 40 11.04 -3.72 11.67
N ASP A 41 10.59 -4.03 12.90
CA ASP A 41 11.33 -3.68 14.12
C ASP A 41 12.73 -4.33 14.11
N HIS A 42 12.79 -5.62 13.74
CA HIS A 42 14.06 -6.35 13.63
C HIS A 42 14.95 -5.82 12.49
N PHE A 43 14.35 -5.63 11.30
CA PHE A 43 15.05 -5.14 10.11
C PHE A 43 15.65 -3.75 10.32
N ALA A 44 14.89 -2.82 10.89
CA ALA A 44 15.34 -1.45 11.11
C ALA A 44 16.48 -1.33 12.14
N ARG A 45 16.50 -2.21 13.15
CA ARG A 45 17.62 -2.29 14.10
C ARG A 45 18.89 -2.92 13.54
N THR A 46 18.81 -3.57 12.38
CA THR A 46 19.98 -4.12 11.72
C THR A 46 20.75 -2.99 11.02
N PRO A 47 22.02 -2.73 11.41
CA PRO A 47 22.78 -1.62 10.82
C PRO A 47 22.86 -1.67 9.30
N GLY A 48 22.63 -0.54 8.65
CA GLY A 48 22.70 -0.38 7.20
C GLY A 48 21.43 -0.76 6.43
N ASN A 49 20.39 -1.28 7.09
CA ASN A 49 19.14 -1.62 6.42
C ASN A 49 18.20 -0.43 6.21
N VAL A 50 18.27 0.56 7.10
CA VAL A 50 17.43 1.77 7.05
C VAL A 50 18.35 3.00 7.07
N ALA A 51 18.01 4.00 6.27
CA ALA A 51 18.73 5.27 6.22
C ALA A 51 18.85 5.89 7.62
N ASN A 52 20.00 6.50 7.92
CA ASN A 52 20.32 7.11 9.22
C ASN A 52 20.27 6.16 10.43
N GLY A 53 19.95 4.88 10.25
CA GLY A 53 19.70 3.95 11.35
C GLY A 53 18.38 4.23 12.07
N ASP A 54 17.44 4.85 11.39
CA ASP A 54 16.11 5.15 11.92
C ASP A 54 15.32 3.88 12.22
N THR A 55 14.44 3.94 13.21
CA THR A 55 13.57 2.83 13.62
C THR A 55 12.13 3.28 13.82
N PRO A 56 11.14 2.39 13.66
CA PRO A 56 9.73 2.70 13.89
C PRO A 56 9.34 2.65 15.39
N GLU A 57 10.29 2.53 16.32
CA GLU A 57 10.01 2.30 17.75
C GLU A 57 9.15 3.38 18.38
N ARG A 58 9.39 4.65 18.02
CA ARG A 58 8.57 5.79 18.42
C ARG A 58 7.59 6.19 17.33
N ALA A 59 7.99 6.07 16.09
CA ALA A 59 7.24 6.51 14.91
C ALA A 59 6.71 7.95 15.10
N VAL A 60 5.40 8.14 14.96
CA VAL A 60 4.76 9.43 15.25
C VAL A 60 3.82 9.36 16.46
N ASP A 61 4.03 8.35 17.30
CA ASP A 61 3.34 8.19 18.58
C ASP A 61 1.79 8.16 18.48
N HIS A 62 1.28 7.68 17.36
CA HIS A 62 -0.17 7.56 17.13
C HIS A 62 -0.85 6.69 18.21
N TYR A 63 -0.14 5.70 18.75
CA TYR A 63 -0.66 4.83 19.80
C TYR A 63 -1.18 5.60 21.01
N HIS A 64 -0.49 6.66 21.45
CA HIS A 64 -0.89 7.49 22.58
C HIS A 64 -1.71 8.70 22.15
N ARG A 65 -1.49 9.22 20.93
CA ARG A 65 -2.09 10.44 20.41
C ARG A 65 -3.29 10.21 19.50
N MET A 66 -3.79 8.98 19.43
CA MET A 66 -4.88 8.59 18.55
C MET A 66 -6.11 9.50 18.63
N PRO A 67 -6.62 9.91 19.82
CA PRO A 67 -7.78 10.80 19.87
C PRO A 67 -7.50 12.18 19.25
N GLU A 68 -6.28 12.72 19.45
CA GLU A 68 -5.84 13.97 18.83
C GLU A 68 -5.78 13.88 17.31
N ASP A 69 -5.23 12.77 16.80
CA ASP A 69 -5.13 12.51 15.38
C ASP A 69 -6.51 12.29 14.72
N VAL A 70 -7.44 11.62 15.41
CA VAL A 70 -8.83 11.46 14.91
C VAL A 70 -9.57 12.80 14.89
N ALA A 71 -9.42 13.62 15.94
CA ALA A 71 -9.98 14.97 15.95
C ALA A 71 -9.45 15.84 14.80
N LEU A 72 -8.16 15.68 14.45
CA LEU A 72 -7.56 16.35 13.31
C LEU A 72 -8.16 15.87 11.99
N MET A 73 -8.35 14.55 11.78
CA MET A 73 -9.04 14.00 10.61
C MET A 73 -10.46 14.57 10.46
N SER A 74 -11.20 14.64 11.57
CA SER A 74 -12.54 15.24 11.60
C SER A 74 -12.50 16.71 11.20
N SER A 75 -11.52 17.48 11.68
CA SER A 75 -11.35 18.89 11.32
C SER A 75 -11.04 19.11 9.83
N LEU A 76 -10.40 18.13 9.18
CA LEU A 76 -10.16 18.08 7.74
C LEU A 76 -11.39 17.60 6.96
N GLY A 77 -12.43 17.15 7.66
CA GLY A 77 -13.66 16.67 7.03
C GLY A 77 -13.46 15.37 6.24
N LEU A 78 -12.56 14.49 6.66
CA LEU A 78 -12.40 13.18 6.02
C LEU A 78 -13.61 12.28 6.28
N ASP A 79 -14.05 11.54 5.25
CA ASP A 79 -15.16 10.59 5.36
C ASP A 79 -14.69 9.25 5.92
N SER A 80 -13.44 8.88 5.65
CA SER A 80 -12.89 7.58 6.00
C SER A 80 -11.41 7.66 6.37
N TYR A 81 -11.02 6.82 7.29
CA TYR A 81 -9.63 6.59 7.63
C TYR A 81 -9.25 5.14 7.39
N ARG A 82 -8.29 4.93 6.46
CA ARG A 82 -7.71 3.61 6.20
C ARG A 82 -6.49 3.42 7.09
N PHE A 83 -6.59 2.49 8.01
CA PHE A 83 -5.51 2.12 8.93
C PHE A 83 -5.23 0.63 8.88
N SER A 84 -4.05 0.20 9.29
CA SER A 84 -3.77 -1.22 9.45
C SER A 84 -3.74 -1.63 10.91
N VAL A 85 -4.01 -2.92 11.15
CA VAL A 85 -3.88 -3.55 12.47
C VAL A 85 -2.53 -4.24 12.54
N SER A 86 -1.71 -3.91 13.54
CA SER A 86 -0.42 -4.57 13.73
C SER A 86 -0.59 -6.01 14.18
N TRP A 87 -0.22 -6.96 13.31
CA TRP A 87 -0.22 -8.37 13.66
C TRP A 87 0.69 -8.65 14.86
N ALA A 88 1.87 -8.01 14.91
CA ALA A 88 2.81 -8.13 16.01
C ALA A 88 2.29 -7.57 17.35
N ARG A 89 1.27 -6.69 17.32
CA ARG A 89 0.60 -6.18 18.52
C ARG A 89 -0.54 -7.08 18.97
N VAL A 90 -1.32 -7.62 18.03
CA VAL A 90 -2.54 -8.39 18.31
C VAL A 90 -2.26 -9.87 18.59
N LYS A 91 -1.39 -10.47 17.79
CA LYS A 91 -1.03 -11.90 17.91
C LYS A 91 0.47 -12.09 17.66
N PRO A 92 1.30 -11.68 18.61
CA PRO A 92 2.74 -11.55 18.41
C PRO A 92 3.51 -12.87 18.24
N ALA A 93 2.87 -14.02 18.52
CA ALA A 93 3.44 -15.36 18.41
C ALA A 93 2.34 -16.42 18.30
N ASP A 94 2.73 -17.68 18.16
CA ASP A 94 1.83 -18.84 18.29
C ASP A 94 1.36 -18.98 19.74
N GLY A 95 0.37 -18.21 20.11
CA GLY A 95 -0.14 -18.13 21.48
C GLY A 95 -1.51 -17.45 21.55
N PRO A 96 -1.96 -17.09 22.75
CA PRO A 96 -3.21 -16.36 22.91
C PRO A 96 -3.13 -14.98 22.26
N VAL A 97 -4.30 -14.49 21.89
CA VAL A 97 -4.48 -13.12 21.40
C VAL A 97 -4.10 -12.12 22.50
N ASN A 98 -3.41 -11.06 22.15
CA ASN A 98 -3.10 -9.96 23.05
C ASN A 98 -4.31 -9.02 23.19
N ALA A 99 -5.07 -9.19 24.28
CA ALA A 99 -6.29 -8.41 24.52
C ALA A 99 -6.02 -6.89 24.60
N ARG A 100 -4.87 -6.47 25.17
CA ARG A 100 -4.52 -5.05 25.26
C ARG A 100 -4.20 -4.44 23.89
N GLY A 101 -3.58 -5.23 23.01
CA GLY A 101 -3.36 -4.82 21.63
C GLY A 101 -4.67 -4.64 20.86
N LEU A 102 -5.64 -5.56 21.03
CA LEU A 102 -6.98 -5.42 20.43
C LEU A 102 -7.77 -4.24 21.01
N ASP A 103 -7.64 -3.98 22.32
CA ASP A 103 -8.30 -2.84 22.96
C ASP A 103 -7.91 -1.49 22.35
N PHE A 104 -6.66 -1.34 21.95
CA PHE A 104 -6.23 -0.12 21.25
C PHE A 104 -7.04 0.09 19.96
N TYR A 105 -7.16 -0.94 19.12
CA TYR A 105 -7.92 -0.84 17.86
C TYR A 105 -9.43 -0.71 18.12
N SER A 106 -9.95 -1.33 19.17
CA SER A 106 -11.35 -1.13 19.55
C SER A 106 -11.63 0.32 19.90
N ARG A 107 -10.77 0.96 20.69
CA ARG A 107 -10.89 2.38 21.01
C ARG A 107 -10.70 3.29 19.79
N LEU A 108 -9.77 2.95 18.87
CA LEU A 108 -9.61 3.69 17.61
C LEU A 108 -10.88 3.64 16.77
N VAL A 109 -11.48 2.45 16.62
CA VAL A 109 -12.73 2.29 15.85
C VAL A 109 -13.87 3.08 16.49
N ASP A 110 -14.02 3.03 17.81
CA ASP A 110 -15.04 3.80 18.53
C ASP A 110 -14.84 5.32 18.33
N GLU A 111 -13.60 5.81 18.47
CA GLU A 111 -13.28 7.23 18.29
C GLU A 111 -13.57 7.72 16.87
N LEU A 112 -13.24 6.90 15.84
CA LEU A 112 -13.56 7.22 14.45
C LEU A 112 -15.07 7.33 14.24
N LEU A 113 -15.85 6.37 14.73
CA LEU A 113 -17.31 6.37 14.60
C LEU A 113 -17.96 7.52 15.33
N ASP A 114 -17.47 7.86 16.52
CA ASP A 114 -17.95 9.02 17.30
C ASP A 114 -17.72 10.35 16.56
N HIS A 115 -16.69 10.41 15.70
CA HIS A 115 -16.42 11.56 14.81
C HIS A 115 -17.08 11.44 13.44
N GLY A 116 -17.86 10.38 13.16
CA GLY A 116 -18.53 10.15 11.88
C GLY A 116 -17.58 9.74 10.75
N ILE A 117 -16.39 9.24 11.09
CA ILE A 117 -15.37 8.78 10.14
C ILE A 117 -15.51 7.27 9.97
N LEU A 118 -15.66 6.79 8.73
CA LEU A 118 -15.76 5.36 8.41
C LEU A 118 -14.42 4.66 8.67
N PRO A 119 -14.35 3.65 9.56
CA PRO A 119 -13.16 2.83 9.74
C PRO A 119 -12.96 1.91 8.54
N TRP A 120 -11.81 2.01 7.86
CA TRP A 120 -11.39 1.12 6.79
C TRP A 120 -10.15 0.33 7.25
N LEU A 121 -10.32 -0.94 7.54
CA LEU A 121 -9.31 -1.76 8.18
C LEU A 121 -8.49 -2.55 7.16
N THR A 122 -7.17 -2.48 7.28
CA THR A 122 -6.21 -3.33 6.59
C THR A 122 -5.62 -4.35 7.58
N LEU A 123 -5.77 -5.64 7.28
CA LEU A 123 -5.28 -6.72 8.16
C LEU A 123 -3.76 -6.85 8.13
N TYR A 124 -3.14 -6.67 6.97
CA TYR A 124 -1.69 -6.81 6.83
C TYR A 124 -1.07 -5.67 6.03
N HIS A 125 -0.19 -4.92 6.70
CA HIS A 125 0.62 -3.87 6.08
C HIS A 125 2.09 -4.05 6.50
N TRP A 126 2.62 -5.24 6.18
CA TRP A 126 4.02 -5.67 6.17
C TRP A 126 4.64 -5.98 7.54
N ASP A 127 3.92 -5.85 8.64
CA ASP A 127 4.42 -5.96 10.02
C ASP A 127 4.18 -7.35 10.66
N MET A 128 4.46 -8.41 9.90
CA MET A 128 4.40 -9.78 10.41
C MET A 128 5.27 -9.93 11.67
N PRO A 129 4.82 -10.68 12.70
CA PRO A 129 5.64 -10.93 13.88
C PRO A 129 6.98 -11.59 13.52
N GLN A 130 8.06 -11.13 14.14
CA GLN A 130 9.40 -11.72 13.96
C GLN A 130 9.42 -13.21 14.32
N ALA A 131 8.66 -13.63 15.33
CA ALA A 131 8.53 -15.04 15.70
C ALA A 131 7.95 -15.92 14.58
N VAL A 132 7.10 -15.37 13.71
CA VAL A 132 6.58 -16.07 12.52
C VAL A 132 7.67 -16.18 11.46
N GLU A 133 8.46 -15.12 11.26
CA GLU A 133 9.57 -15.13 10.32
C GLU A 133 10.64 -16.18 10.70
N GLU A 134 10.92 -16.35 11.98
CA GLU A 134 11.86 -17.36 12.49
C GLU A 134 11.44 -18.80 12.13
N THR A 135 10.17 -19.03 11.82
CA THR A 135 9.66 -20.33 11.34
C THR A 135 9.55 -20.41 9.82
N GLY A 136 10.08 -19.43 9.10
CA GLY A 136 10.13 -19.36 7.64
C GLY A 136 9.27 -18.24 7.02
N GLY A 137 8.49 -17.52 7.82
CA GLY A 137 7.70 -16.38 7.38
C GLY A 137 6.76 -16.71 6.22
N TRP A 138 6.56 -15.78 5.30
CA TRP A 138 5.71 -16.01 4.13
C TRP A 138 6.24 -17.06 3.15
N ALA A 139 7.54 -17.43 3.21
CA ALA A 139 8.05 -18.55 2.45
C ALA A 139 7.56 -19.91 2.99
N ASN A 140 7.07 -19.96 4.24
CA ASN A 140 6.41 -21.12 4.82
C ASN A 140 4.90 -21.04 4.62
N ARG A 141 4.33 -22.07 3.99
CA ARG A 141 2.89 -22.15 3.70
C ARG A 141 2.00 -22.06 4.96
N ASP A 142 2.47 -22.58 6.10
CA ASP A 142 1.70 -22.58 7.35
C ASP A 142 1.41 -21.16 7.86
N THR A 143 2.14 -20.16 7.38
CA THR A 143 1.90 -18.75 7.69
C THR A 143 0.51 -18.28 7.20
N ALA A 144 -0.01 -18.87 6.12
CA ALA A 144 -1.36 -18.57 5.66
C ALA A 144 -2.43 -18.96 6.70
N GLN A 145 -2.26 -20.10 7.40
CA GLN A 145 -3.16 -20.49 8.49
C GLN A 145 -3.00 -19.59 9.72
N ARG A 146 -1.77 -19.19 10.06
CA ARG A 146 -1.52 -18.25 11.17
C ARG A 146 -2.15 -16.88 10.91
N PHE A 147 -2.12 -16.44 9.65
CA PHE A 147 -2.79 -15.22 9.24
C PHE A 147 -4.31 -15.33 9.34
N LEU A 148 -4.88 -16.47 8.99
CA LEU A 148 -6.30 -16.74 9.19
C LEU A 148 -6.69 -16.68 10.68
N ASP A 149 -5.91 -17.30 11.56
CA ASP A 149 -6.15 -17.27 13.00
C ASP A 149 -6.08 -15.84 13.57
N TYR A 150 -5.16 -15.01 13.05
CA TYR A 150 -5.08 -13.60 13.38
C TYR A 150 -6.30 -12.83 12.83
N THR A 151 -6.69 -13.06 11.60
CA THR A 151 -7.87 -12.44 10.96
C THR A 151 -9.14 -12.70 11.77
N ILE A 152 -9.34 -13.95 12.21
CA ILE A 152 -10.48 -14.35 13.05
C ILE A 152 -10.50 -13.52 14.34
N ALA A 153 -9.36 -13.42 15.02
CA ALA A 153 -9.25 -12.69 16.27
C ALA A 153 -9.57 -11.19 16.11
N VAL A 154 -9.10 -10.57 15.03
CA VAL A 154 -9.41 -9.17 14.74
C VAL A 154 -10.90 -9.00 14.43
N HIS A 155 -11.47 -9.88 13.60
CA HIS A 155 -12.89 -9.81 13.26
C HIS A 155 -13.81 -10.05 14.47
N GLU A 156 -13.47 -10.97 15.38
CA GLU A 156 -14.23 -11.19 16.62
C GLU A 156 -14.28 -9.95 17.52
N ALA A 157 -13.25 -9.11 17.48
CA ALA A 157 -13.16 -7.89 18.29
C ALA A 157 -13.79 -6.65 17.62
N LEU A 158 -13.77 -6.56 16.29
CA LEU A 158 -14.09 -5.33 15.55
C LEU A 158 -15.20 -5.50 14.50
N GLY A 159 -15.59 -6.74 14.17
CA GLY A 159 -16.50 -7.03 13.06
C GLY A 159 -17.93 -6.54 13.25
N ASP A 160 -18.29 -6.14 14.45
CA ASP A 160 -19.59 -5.50 14.76
C ASP A 160 -19.65 -4.02 14.35
N ARG A 161 -18.49 -3.38 14.08
CA ARG A 161 -18.35 -1.93 13.83
C ARG A 161 -17.60 -1.62 12.55
N VAL A 162 -16.71 -2.50 12.08
CA VAL A 162 -15.93 -2.32 10.84
C VAL A 162 -16.65 -2.99 9.67
N THR A 163 -16.92 -2.24 8.61
CA THR A 163 -17.59 -2.74 7.40
C THR A 163 -16.62 -3.00 6.25
N HIS A 164 -15.49 -2.30 6.16
CA HIS A 164 -14.52 -2.41 5.07
C HIS A 164 -13.24 -3.10 5.51
N TRP A 165 -12.93 -4.24 4.88
CA TRP A 165 -11.84 -5.14 5.23
C TRP A 165 -10.89 -5.33 4.05
N THR A 166 -9.70 -4.76 4.14
CA THR A 166 -8.59 -5.04 3.22
C THR A 166 -7.73 -6.16 3.82
N THR A 167 -7.57 -7.26 3.10
CA THR A 167 -6.77 -8.38 3.59
C THR A 167 -5.28 -8.07 3.61
N PHE A 168 -4.76 -7.62 2.47
CA PHE A 168 -3.34 -7.26 2.29
C PHE A 168 -3.20 -5.89 1.68
N ASN A 169 -2.19 -5.15 2.13
CA ASN A 169 -1.62 -4.04 1.39
C ASN A 169 -0.39 -4.50 0.61
N GLU A 170 -0.41 -4.32 -0.70
CA GLU A 170 0.73 -4.50 -1.60
C GLU A 170 1.54 -5.79 -1.34
N PRO A 171 0.97 -6.95 -1.62
CA PRO A 171 1.68 -8.21 -1.40
C PRO A 171 2.99 -8.32 -2.21
N LEU A 172 3.18 -7.56 -3.29
CA LEU A 172 4.45 -7.48 -4.01
C LEU A 172 5.58 -7.00 -3.12
N CYS A 173 5.35 -5.95 -2.32
CA CYS A 173 6.38 -5.38 -1.46
C CYS A 173 6.80 -6.34 -0.35
N SER A 174 5.85 -7.02 0.26
CA SER A 174 6.12 -7.98 1.33
C SER A 174 6.49 -9.39 0.85
N SER A 175 6.47 -9.65 -0.46
CA SER A 175 6.95 -10.89 -1.06
C SER A 175 8.24 -10.69 -1.87
N LEU A 176 8.15 -10.14 -3.08
CA LEU A 176 9.33 -10.04 -3.95
C LEU A 176 10.37 -9.06 -3.42
N ILE A 177 9.98 -7.85 -3.01
CA ILE A 177 10.93 -6.85 -2.51
C ILE A 177 11.54 -7.31 -1.19
N GLY A 178 10.74 -7.90 -0.29
CA GLY A 178 11.21 -8.38 1.02
C GLY A 178 12.00 -9.68 0.99
N TYR A 179 11.57 -10.67 0.19
CA TYR A 179 12.15 -12.01 0.19
C TYR A 179 13.10 -12.29 -0.98
N ALA A 180 12.88 -11.70 -2.16
CA ALA A 180 13.77 -11.92 -3.31
C ALA A 180 14.80 -10.80 -3.43
N GLY A 181 14.41 -9.54 -3.28
CA GLY A 181 15.29 -8.37 -3.40
C GLY A 181 16.06 -8.05 -2.13
N GLY A 182 15.38 -8.12 -1.00
CA GLY A 182 15.94 -7.82 0.30
C GLY A 182 16.00 -6.34 0.67
N GLU A 183 15.34 -5.47 -0.10
CA GLU A 183 15.24 -4.03 0.19
C GLU A 183 14.31 -3.74 1.35
N HIS A 184 13.25 -4.56 1.50
CA HIS A 184 12.30 -4.51 2.59
C HIS A 184 12.51 -5.67 3.58
N ALA A 185 11.92 -5.54 4.77
CA ALA A 185 11.85 -6.65 5.71
C ALA A 185 11.15 -7.88 5.09
N PRO A 186 11.59 -9.08 5.39
CA PRO A 186 12.61 -9.47 6.36
C PRO A 186 14.05 -9.35 5.83
N GLY A 187 14.25 -8.92 4.59
CA GLY A 187 15.56 -8.66 4.03
C GLY A 187 16.25 -9.88 3.42
N ARG A 188 15.50 -10.89 3.01
CA ARG A 188 16.04 -12.07 2.30
C ARG A 188 16.39 -11.72 0.86
N GLN A 189 17.28 -12.52 0.27
CA GLN A 189 17.68 -12.40 -1.13
C GLN A 189 17.58 -13.78 -1.80
N GLU A 190 16.38 -14.33 -1.76
CA GLU A 190 16.07 -15.70 -2.16
C GLU A 190 14.90 -15.68 -3.17
N PRO A 191 15.15 -15.70 -4.50
CA PRO A 191 14.08 -15.58 -5.51
C PRO A 191 12.93 -16.57 -5.32
N ARG A 192 13.25 -17.85 -5.01
CA ARG A 192 12.21 -18.86 -4.76
C ARG A 192 11.40 -18.57 -3.48
N ALA A 193 12.00 -18.00 -2.44
CA ALA A 193 11.30 -17.61 -1.23
C ALA A 193 10.34 -16.44 -1.51
N GLY A 194 10.75 -15.49 -2.36
CA GLY A 194 9.86 -14.40 -2.83
C GLY A 194 8.63 -14.93 -3.58
N LEU A 195 8.82 -15.86 -4.50
CA LEU A 195 7.73 -16.52 -5.23
C LEU A 195 6.83 -17.35 -4.29
N ALA A 196 7.41 -18.03 -3.31
CA ALA A 196 6.63 -18.74 -2.29
C ALA A 196 5.79 -17.77 -1.43
N ALA A 197 6.38 -16.64 -1.04
CA ALA A 197 5.70 -15.60 -0.30
C ALA A 197 4.54 -15.00 -1.12
N LEU A 198 4.73 -14.73 -2.42
CA LEU A 198 3.67 -14.30 -3.34
C LEU A 198 2.48 -15.27 -3.29
N HIS A 199 2.73 -16.57 -3.51
CA HIS A 199 1.67 -17.58 -3.56
C HIS A 199 0.99 -17.77 -2.19
N HIS A 200 1.76 -17.81 -1.10
CA HIS A 200 1.19 -18.04 0.23
C HIS A 200 0.42 -16.82 0.78
N GLN A 201 0.77 -15.60 0.37
CA GLN A 201 -0.03 -14.41 0.67
C GLN A 201 -1.37 -14.42 -0.10
N HIS A 202 -1.39 -14.87 -1.35
CA HIS A 202 -2.65 -15.10 -2.07
C HIS A 202 -3.52 -16.16 -1.38
N LEU A 203 -2.92 -17.28 -0.98
CA LEU A 203 -3.64 -18.32 -0.24
C LEU A 203 -4.21 -17.77 1.07
N ALA A 204 -3.43 -16.96 1.81
CA ALA A 204 -3.87 -16.31 3.03
C ALA A 204 -5.01 -15.32 2.78
N HIS A 205 -4.94 -14.54 1.68
CA HIS A 205 -6.04 -13.69 1.22
C HIS A 205 -7.33 -14.49 1.03
N GLY A 206 -7.26 -15.58 0.28
CA GLY A 206 -8.43 -16.42 -0.02
C GLY A 206 -9.06 -17.01 1.24
N LEU A 207 -8.23 -17.59 2.13
CA LEU A 207 -8.69 -18.11 3.42
C LEU A 207 -9.34 -17.02 4.28
N ALA A 208 -8.71 -15.86 4.38
CA ALA A 208 -9.25 -14.73 5.14
C ALA A 208 -10.57 -14.21 4.54
N ALA A 209 -10.65 -14.08 3.21
CA ALA A 209 -11.86 -13.63 2.53
C ALA A 209 -13.04 -14.60 2.73
N GLN A 210 -12.80 -15.91 2.66
CA GLN A 210 -13.80 -16.94 2.96
C GLN A 210 -14.34 -16.80 4.39
N GLU A 211 -13.45 -16.71 5.37
CA GLU A 211 -13.82 -16.69 6.79
C GLU A 211 -14.51 -15.37 7.17
N LEU A 212 -13.98 -14.22 6.70
CA LEU A 212 -14.64 -12.93 6.89
C LEU A 212 -16.06 -12.94 6.33
N ARG A 213 -16.25 -13.49 5.14
CA ARG A 213 -17.57 -13.61 4.50
C ARG A 213 -18.50 -14.53 5.32
N ALA A 214 -18.00 -15.66 5.79
CA ALA A 214 -18.76 -16.59 6.62
C ALA A 214 -19.21 -15.97 7.95
N ARG A 215 -18.43 -15.01 8.47
CA ARG A 215 -18.72 -14.25 9.69
C ARG A 215 -19.56 -12.99 9.45
N GLY A 216 -19.95 -12.70 8.22
CA GLY A 216 -20.86 -11.61 7.87
C GLY A 216 -20.17 -10.28 7.55
N ALA A 217 -18.86 -10.24 7.30
CA ALA A 217 -18.21 -9.02 6.81
C ALA A 217 -18.80 -8.60 5.45
N GLU A 218 -19.06 -7.30 5.30
CA GLU A 218 -19.85 -6.78 4.16
C GLU A 218 -18.97 -6.46 2.95
N GLN A 219 -17.90 -5.68 3.16
CA GLN A 219 -17.00 -5.21 2.12
C GLN A 219 -15.62 -5.80 2.32
N ILE A 220 -15.25 -6.76 1.49
CA ILE A 220 -13.96 -7.46 1.56
C ILE A 220 -13.21 -7.21 0.26
N GLY A 221 -11.94 -6.79 0.38
CA GLY A 221 -11.08 -6.56 -0.76
C GLY A 221 -9.61 -6.78 -0.45
N ILE A 222 -8.79 -6.42 -1.41
CA ILE A 222 -7.33 -6.40 -1.32
C ILE A 222 -6.82 -5.12 -1.97
N THR A 223 -5.68 -4.63 -1.52
CA THR A 223 -5.01 -3.48 -2.14
C THR A 223 -3.76 -3.92 -2.86
N LEU A 224 -3.64 -3.54 -4.13
CA LEU A 224 -2.49 -3.83 -4.97
C LEU A 224 -1.81 -2.53 -5.40
N ASN A 225 -0.48 -2.51 -5.37
CA ASN A 225 0.30 -1.45 -5.99
C ASN A 225 0.45 -1.76 -7.48
N LEU A 226 -0.29 -1.05 -8.31
CA LEU A 226 -0.34 -1.29 -9.74
C LEU A 226 0.35 -0.16 -10.50
N THR A 227 1.05 -0.54 -11.57
CA THR A 227 1.78 0.40 -12.42
C THR A 227 1.49 0.17 -13.90
N ASN A 228 1.75 1.15 -14.75
CA ASN A 228 1.85 0.91 -16.19
C ASN A 228 3.30 0.58 -16.54
N ALA A 229 3.53 -0.60 -17.09
CA ALA A 229 4.80 -0.98 -17.68
C ALA A 229 4.84 -0.42 -19.12
N VAL A 230 5.47 0.74 -19.30
CA VAL A 230 5.54 1.43 -20.59
C VAL A 230 6.86 1.09 -21.28
N PRO A 231 6.87 0.47 -22.48
CA PRO A 231 8.13 0.18 -23.18
C PRO A 231 8.85 1.49 -23.54
N ASN A 232 10.14 1.58 -23.24
CA ASN A 232 10.96 2.78 -23.50
C ASN A 232 11.00 3.13 -25.00
N ASP A 233 11.15 2.11 -25.85
CA ASP A 233 10.90 2.24 -27.29
C ASP A 233 9.76 1.26 -27.69
N PRO A 234 8.56 1.78 -28.04
CA PRO A 234 7.43 0.94 -28.41
C PRO A 234 7.61 0.20 -29.75
N THR A 235 8.71 0.44 -30.45
CA THR A 235 9.07 -0.26 -31.70
C THR A 235 10.17 -1.30 -31.50
N ASP A 236 10.83 -1.30 -30.36
CA ASP A 236 11.87 -2.27 -30.01
C ASP A 236 11.26 -3.54 -29.38
N PRO A 237 11.40 -4.71 -29.99
CA PRO A 237 10.87 -5.96 -29.42
C PRO A 237 11.49 -6.34 -28.09
N VAL A 238 12.70 -5.87 -27.77
CA VAL A 238 13.37 -6.11 -26.47
C VAL A 238 12.69 -5.32 -25.38
N ASP A 239 12.36 -4.04 -25.62
CA ASP A 239 11.65 -3.19 -24.67
C ASP A 239 10.18 -3.62 -24.50
N LEU A 240 9.53 -4.03 -25.61
CA LEU A 240 8.17 -4.59 -25.56
C LEU A 240 8.10 -5.86 -24.69
N ASP A 241 9.07 -6.78 -24.82
CA ASP A 241 9.11 -7.99 -23.99
C ASP A 241 9.45 -7.66 -22.52
N ALA A 242 10.35 -6.72 -22.28
CA ALA A 242 10.66 -6.28 -20.92
C ALA A 242 9.41 -5.68 -20.22
N ALA A 243 8.64 -4.84 -20.91
CA ALA A 243 7.40 -4.29 -20.41
C ALA A 243 6.33 -5.36 -20.14
N ARG A 244 6.17 -6.35 -21.06
CA ARG A 244 5.30 -7.50 -20.84
C ARG A 244 5.67 -8.27 -19.59
N ARG A 245 6.97 -8.56 -19.40
CA ARG A 245 7.47 -9.31 -18.22
C ARG A 245 7.27 -8.52 -16.93
N LEU A 246 7.51 -7.23 -16.94
CA LEU A 246 7.24 -6.40 -15.77
C LEU A 246 5.74 -6.40 -15.42
N ASP A 247 4.87 -6.21 -16.41
CA ASP A 247 3.42 -6.24 -16.19
C ASP A 247 2.96 -7.61 -15.69
N ALA A 248 3.52 -8.70 -16.22
CA ALA A 248 3.22 -10.05 -15.76
C ALA A 248 3.61 -10.26 -14.29
N LEU A 249 4.81 -9.84 -13.91
CA LEU A 249 5.35 -10.03 -12.56
C LEU A 249 4.74 -9.06 -11.53
N TRP A 250 4.58 -7.79 -11.89
CA TRP A 250 4.14 -6.74 -10.96
C TRP A 250 2.62 -6.70 -10.82
N ASN A 251 1.90 -6.72 -11.94
CA ASN A 251 0.44 -6.53 -11.93
C ASN A 251 -0.30 -7.87 -11.99
N ARG A 252 -0.12 -8.62 -13.08
CA ARG A 252 -1.00 -9.74 -13.42
C ARG A 252 -0.81 -10.95 -12.52
N ALA A 253 0.41 -11.21 -12.03
CA ALA A 253 0.66 -12.29 -11.07
C ALA A 253 -0.03 -12.08 -9.73
N TYR A 254 -0.37 -10.83 -9.37
CA TYR A 254 -1.13 -10.51 -8.15
C TYR A 254 -2.63 -10.35 -8.41
N LEU A 255 -3.02 -9.92 -9.60
CA LEU A 255 -4.42 -9.60 -9.92
C LEU A 255 -5.18 -10.83 -10.45
N GLU A 256 -4.60 -11.57 -11.40
CA GLU A 256 -5.31 -12.65 -12.12
C GLU A 256 -5.65 -13.86 -11.25
N PRO A 257 -4.82 -14.34 -10.32
CA PRO A 257 -5.23 -15.41 -9.42
C PRO A 257 -6.47 -15.08 -8.59
N ILE A 258 -6.62 -13.81 -8.21
CA ILE A 258 -7.76 -13.33 -7.42
C ILE A 258 -8.99 -13.17 -8.31
N LEU A 259 -8.87 -12.55 -9.48
CA LEU A 259 -10.00 -12.23 -10.36
C LEU A 259 -10.38 -13.37 -11.30
N LEU A 260 -9.41 -14.18 -11.75
CA LEU A 260 -9.59 -15.21 -12.79
C LEU A 260 -9.36 -16.64 -12.29
N GLY A 261 -8.80 -16.81 -11.09
CA GLY A 261 -8.47 -18.14 -10.54
C GLY A 261 -7.30 -18.83 -11.25
N ALA A 262 -6.43 -18.07 -11.92
CA ALA A 262 -5.28 -18.62 -12.65
C ALA A 262 -4.11 -17.62 -12.64
N TYR A 263 -2.89 -18.13 -12.56
CA TYR A 263 -1.70 -17.32 -12.83
C TYR A 263 -1.53 -17.11 -14.35
N PRO A 264 -1.02 -15.92 -14.78
CA PRO A 264 -0.74 -15.69 -16.21
C PRO A 264 0.23 -16.72 -16.78
N ALA A 265 -0.06 -17.25 -17.97
CA ALA A 265 0.77 -18.29 -18.59
C ALA A 265 2.20 -17.82 -18.88
N ASP A 266 2.35 -16.58 -19.33
CA ASP A 266 3.65 -15.97 -19.60
C ASP A 266 4.44 -15.68 -18.31
N PHE A 267 3.78 -15.34 -17.19
CA PHE A 267 4.43 -15.29 -15.89
C PHE A 267 4.98 -16.66 -15.47
N LEU A 268 4.19 -17.73 -15.64
CA LEU A 268 4.63 -19.09 -15.32
C LEU A 268 5.84 -19.51 -16.15
N GLU A 269 5.87 -19.13 -17.44
CA GLU A 269 7.02 -19.37 -18.33
C GLU A 269 8.26 -18.58 -17.85
N ASP A 270 8.12 -17.28 -17.53
CA ASP A 270 9.21 -16.43 -17.10
C ASP A 270 9.86 -16.93 -15.79
N VAL A 271 9.07 -17.45 -14.84
CA VAL A 271 9.57 -17.95 -13.54
C VAL A 271 9.83 -19.45 -13.50
N ALA A 272 9.72 -20.16 -14.62
CA ALA A 272 9.83 -21.64 -14.68
C ALA A 272 11.15 -22.17 -14.07
N ALA A 273 12.27 -21.46 -14.28
CA ALA A 273 13.57 -21.81 -13.69
C ALA A 273 13.56 -21.87 -12.16
N HIS A 274 12.63 -21.13 -11.53
CA HIS A 274 12.44 -21.08 -10.08
C HIS A 274 11.41 -22.09 -9.57
N ARG A 275 10.82 -22.93 -10.48
CA ARG A 275 9.90 -24.02 -10.13
C ARG A 275 8.67 -23.52 -9.35
N PHE A 276 8.08 -22.42 -9.79
CA PHE A 276 6.93 -21.80 -9.13
C PHE A 276 5.72 -22.74 -9.07
N GLU A 277 5.46 -23.48 -10.14
CA GLU A 277 4.32 -24.41 -10.22
C GLU A 277 4.31 -25.48 -9.11
N GLU A 278 5.48 -25.84 -8.57
CA GLU A 278 5.56 -26.78 -7.45
C GLU A 278 5.07 -26.20 -6.11
N LEU A 279 4.93 -24.88 -6.01
CA LEU A 279 4.40 -24.20 -4.82
C LEU A 279 2.87 -24.26 -4.80
N VAL A 280 2.25 -24.30 -5.98
CA VAL A 280 0.79 -24.34 -6.14
C VAL A 280 0.29 -25.76 -5.95
N ARG A 281 -0.62 -25.97 -5.01
CA ARG A 281 -1.23 -27.28 -4.73
C ARG A 281 -2.65 -27.33 -5.27
N ASP A 282 -3.16 -28.56 -5.44
CA ASP A 282 -4.55 -28.79 -5.81
C ASP A 282 -5.49 -28.07 -4.81
N GLY A 283 -6.43 -27.29 -5.33
CA GLY A 283 -7.40 -26.51 -4.54
C GLY A 283 -6.93 -25.11 -4.11
N ASP A 284 -5.65 -24.73 -4.33
CA ASP A 284 -5.16 -23.43 -3.94
C ASP A 284 -5.83 -22.30 -4.73
N LEU A 285 -5.92 -22.44 -6.04
CA LEU A 285 -6.50 -21.42 -6.90
C LEU A 285 -7.99 -21.22 -6.63
N GLU A 286 -8.73 -22.28 -6.32
CA GLU A 286 -10.12 -22.18 -5.87
C GLU A 286 -10.25 -21.46 -4.52
N THR A 287 -9.27 -21.65 -3.63
CA THR A 287 -9.22 -20.94 -2.34
C THR A 287 -8.88 -19.47 -2.56
N ILE A 288 -7.94 -19.15 -3.43
CA ILE A 288 -7.50 -17.78 -3.75
C ILE A 288 -8.60 -16.99 -4.45
N HIS A 289 -9.28 -17.60 -5.42
CA HIS A 289 -10.32 -16.98 -6.25
C HIS A 289 -11.63 -16.81 -5.47
N GLN A 290 -11.60 -15.94 -4.46
CA GLN A 290 -12.80 -15.54 -3.74
C GLN A 290 -13.38 -14.26 -4.30
N ARG A 291 -14.71 -14.14 -4.21
CA ARG A 291 -15.36 -12.86 -4.52
C ARG A 291 -14.80 -11.78 -3.60
N ILE A 292 -14.33 -10.70 -4.20
CA ILE A 292 -14.04 -9.44 -3.52
C ILE A 292 -15.08 -8.40 -3.87
N ASP A 293 -15.35 -7.46 -2.96
CA ASP A 293 -16.38 -6.41 -3.13
C ASP A 293 -15.78 -5.10 -3.61
N PHE A 294 -14.46 -4.94 -3.48
CA PHE A 294 -13.68 -3.83 -4.01
C PHE A 294 -12.24 -4.26 -4.32
N LEU A 295 -11.59 -3.52 -5.20
CA LEU A 295 -10.14 -3.55 -5.39
C LEU A 295 -9.55 -2.20 -4.99
N GLY A 296 -8.62 -2.21 -4.03
CA GLY A 296 -7.79 -1.06 -3.71
C GLY A 296 -6.63 -0.94 -4.71
N VAL A 297 -6.43 0.26 -5.20
CA VAL A 297 -5.33 0.60 -6.11
C VAL A 297 -4.42 1.61 -5.41
N ASN A 298 -3.18 1.21 -5.17
CA ASN A 298 -2.11 2.12 -4.82
C ASN A 298 -1.34 2.44 -6.10
N HIS A 299 -1.15 3.73 -6.37
CA HIS A 299 -0.43 4.16 -7.57
C HIS A 299 0.35 5.44 -7.28
N TYR A 300 1.63 5.44 -7.60
CA TYR A 300 2.53 6.56 -7.37
C TYR A 300 3.22 7.06 -8.64
N HIS A 301 3.53 6.14 -9.55
CA HIS A 301 4.23 6.42 -10.81
C HIS A 301 4.01 5.29 -11.82
N ASP A 302 4.29 5.57 -13.09
CA ASP A 302 4.47 4.55 -14.12
C ASP A 302 5.93 4.11 -14.18
N ASP A 303 6.17 2.92 -14.71
CA ASP A 303 7.50 2.44 -15.02
C ASP A 303 7.77 2.50 -16.53
N ASN A 304 8.73 3.33 -16.92
CA ASN A 304 9.30 3.30 -18.26
C ASN A 304 10.30 2.14 -18.31
N VAL A 305 10.11 1.18 -19.20
CA VAL A 305 10.75 -0.14 -19.11
C VAL A 305 11.62 -0.41 -20.34
N SER A 306 12.85 -0.85 -20.10
CA SER A 306 13.75 -1.30 -21.15
C SER A 306 14.37 -2.68 -20.81
N GLY A 307 14.60 -3.49 -21.83
CA GLY A 307 15.39 -4.72 -21.74
C GLY A 307 16.88 -4.50 -22.01
N HIS A 308 17.30 -3.25 -22.16
CA HIS A 308 18.69 -2.86 -22.38
C HIS A 308 19.34 -2.35 -21.07
N PRO A 309 20.67 -2.51 -20.90
CA PRO A 309 21.37 -2.02 -19.72
C PRO A 309 21.32 -0.50 -19.65
N LEU A 310 21.13 0.03 -18.44
CA LEU A 310 21.26 1.47 -18.19
C LEU A 310 22.70 1.92 -18.19
N PRO A 311 22.97 3.21 -18.50
CA PRO A 311 24.26 3.83 -18.25
C PRO A 311 24.68 3.66 -16.79
N ALA A 312 25.99 3.52 -16.54
CA ALA A 312 26.52 3.26 -15.19
C ALA A 312 26.28 4.42 -14.18
N ASP A 313 25.94 5.59 -14.67
CA ASP A 313 25.66 6.80 -13.90
C ASP A 313 24.16 7.09 -13.74
N HIS A 314 23.29 6.14 -14.16
CA HIS A 314 21.85 6.31 -14.03
C HIS A 314 21.42 6.27 -12.55
N PRO A 315 20.61 7.23 -12.07
CA PRO A 315 20.06 7.20 -10.72
C PRO A 315 19.20 5.95 -10.49
N THR A 316 19.40 5.26 -9.39
CA THR A 316 18.68 4.01 -9.11
C THR A 316 17.37 4.20 -8.32
N GLY A 317 17.14 5.37 -7.75
CA GLY A 317 15.96 5.65 -6.90
C GLY A 317 15.88 4.82 -5.61
N LEU A 318 16.91 4.03 -5.30
CA LEU A 318 16.96 3.21 -4.09
C LEU A 318 17.28 4.05 -2.85
N ALA A 319 16.76 3.63 -1.70
CA ALA A 319 17.11 4.26 -0.42
C ALA A 319 18.64 4.25 -0.20
N PRO A 320 19.22 5.31 0.35
CA PRO A 320 20.66 5.42 0.60
C PRO A 320 21.07 4.58 1.79
N THR A 321 21.00 3.26 1.65
CA THR A 321 21.38 2.29 2.66
C THR A 321 22.67 1.60 2.30
N ASP A 322 23.39 1.08 3.30
CA ASP A 322 24.61 0.31 3.08
C ASP A 322 24.33 -1.14 2.67
N LYS A 323 23.05 -1.54 2.69
CA LYS A 323 22.63 -2.90 2.37
C LYS A 323 22.81 -3.20 0.89
N LYS A 324 23.51 -4.28 0.60
CA LYS A 324 23.52 -4.85 -0.74
C LYS A 324 22.23 -5.65 -0.96
N THR A 325 21.50 -5.30 -2.00
CA THR A 325 20.24 -5.93 -2.40
C THR A 325 20.43 -6.73 -3.68
N SER A 326 19.52 -7.64 -3.95
CA SER A 326 19.41 -8.38 -5.21
C SER A 326 18.26 -7.81 -6.05
N SER A 327 18.22 -8.13 -7.32
CA SER A 327 17.02 -7.83 -8.13
C SER A 327 15.82 -8.62 -7.62
N TRP A 328 14.72 -7.92 -7.40
CA TRP A 328 13.43 -8.56 -7.11
C TRP A 328 12.62 -8.91 -8.37
N PHE A 329 13.11 -8.53 -9.56
CA PHE A 329 12.53 -8.92 -10.86
C PHE A 329 12.79 -10.39 -11.18
N VAL A 330 12.23 -11.28 -10.38
CA VAL A 330 12.43 -12.73 -10.52
C VAL A 330 11.89 -13.21 -11.86
N GLY A 331 12.76 -13.90 -12.64
CA GLY A 331 12.44 -14.30 -14.02
C GLY A 331 12.55 -13.16 -15.04
N SER A 332 13.00 -11.99 -14.62
CA SER A 332 13.08 -10.78 -15.45
C SER A 332 14.29 -9.90 -15.09
N GLU A 333 15.42 -10.52 -14.80
CA GLU A 333 16.64 -9.90 -14.23
C GLU A 333 17.28 -8.82 -15.12
N PHE A 334 16.84 -8.71 -16.37
CA PHE A 334 17.36 -7.73 -17.34
C PHE A 334 16.39 -6.55 -17.57
N ILE A 335 15.43 -6.36 -16.67
CA ILE A 335 14.58 -5.17 -16.72
C ILE A 335 15.34 -3.97 -16.14
N THR A 336 15.26 -2.85 -16.85
CA THR A 336 15.72 -1.54 -16.39
C THR A 336 14.61 -0.50 -16.54
N THR A 337 14.69 0.56 -15.74
CA THR A 337 13.67 1.63 -15.73
C THR A 337 14.31 2.98 -16.06
N PRO A 338 14.57 3.28 -17.35
CA PRO A 338 15.15 4.56 -17.78
C PRO A 338 14.18 5.72 -17.51
N THR A 339 14.71 6.87 -17.11
CA THR A 339 13.91 8.09 -16.92
C THR A 339 13.39 8.64 -18.25
N ARG A 340 12.15 9.14 -18.26
CA ARG A 340 11.54 9.93 -19.35
C ARG A 340 11.83 11.43 -19.19
N HIS A 341 12.57 11.82 -18.15
CA HIS A 341 12.86 13.21 -17.80
C HIS A 341 11.61 14.04 -17.45
N LEU A 342 10.57 13.40 -16.90
CA LEU A 342 9.44 14.09 -16.30
C LEU A 342 9.85 14.71 -14.95
N PRO A 343 9.08 15.68 -14.41
CA PRO A 343 9.26 16.13 -13.03
C PRO A 343 9.23 14.96 -12.06
N GLN A 344 10.04 15.03 -11.01
CA GLN A 344 10.17 13.93 -10.04
C GLN A 344 9.84 14.40 -8.63
N THR A 345 9.31 13.49 -7.82
CA THR A 345 9.15 13.66 -6.37
C THR A 345 10.51 13.52 -5.66
N ALA A 346 10.56 13.76 -4.34
CA ALA A 346 11.76 13.52 -3.55
C ALA A 346 12.15 12.03 -3.47
N MET A 347 11.27 11.11 -3.88
CA MET A 347 11.59 9.69 -4.07
C MET A 347 12.34 9.41 -5.39
N GLY A 348 12.45 10.38 -6.28
CA GLY A 348 12.93 10.18 -7.65
C GLY A 348 11.88 9.57 -8.59
N TRP A 349 10.64 9.48 -8.17
CA TRP A 349 9.54 8.95 -8.97
C TRP A 349 9.01 10.02 -9.93
N GLU A 350 8.86 9.66 -11.19
CA GLU A 350 8.33 10.54 -12.22
C GLU A 350 6.84 10.84 -12.00
N ILE A 351 6.47 12.11 -12.11
CA ILE A 351 5.10 12.57 -11.92
C ILE A 351 4.37 12.51 -13.27
N ASN A 352 3.46 11.54 -13.40
CA ASN A 352 2.61 11.37 -14.58
C ASN A 352 1.15 11.08 -14.17
N PRO A 353 0.32 12.11 -13.91
CA PRO A 353 -1.07 11.90 -13.53
C PRO A 353 -1.89 11.14 -14.58
N ASP A 354 -1.60 11.30 -15.88
CA ASP A 354 -2.27 10.55 -16.96
C ASP A 354 -2.02 9.05 -16.88
N GLY A 355 -0.92 8.63 -16.23
CA GLY A 355 -0.65 7.23 -15.92
C GLY A 355 -1.73 6.62 -15.05
N LEU A 356 -2.15 7.31 -13.99
CA LEU A 356 -3.25 6.83 -13.13
C LEU A 356 -4.55 6.69 -13.93
N ARG A 357 -4.92 7.68 -14.76
CA ARG A 357 -6.10 7.58 -15.64
C ARG A 357 -6.01 6.36 -16.56
N THR A 358 -4.88 6.21 -17.24
CA THR A 358 -4.64 5.10 -18.16
C THR A 358 -4.75 3.74 -17.48
N LEU A 359 -4.17 3.60 -16.29
CA LEU A 359 -4.25 2.38 -15.49
C LEU A 359 -5.69 2.02 -15.14
N LEU A 360 -6.46 2.97 -14.61
CA LEU A 360 -7.86 2.74 -14.20
C LEU A 360 -8.76 2.34 -15.37
N VAL A 361 -8.61 3.00 -16.50
CA VAL A 361 -9.36 2.70 -17.73
C VAL A 361 -8.95 1.32 -18.29
N ARG A 362 -7.63 1.01 -18.27
CA ARG A 362 -7.10 -0.29 -18.70
C ARG A 362 -7.69 -1.43 -17.88
N LEU A 363 -7.69 -1.31 -16.54
CA LEU A 363 -8.25 -2.32 -15.64
C LEU A 363 -9.71 -2.63 -15.95
N GLY A 364 -10.56 -1.61 -16.12
CA GLY A 364 -11.97 -1.80 -16.46
C GLY A 364 -12.19 -2.46 -17.82
N ARG A 365 -11.31 -2.20 -18.78
CA ARG A 365 -11.37 -2.79 -20.12
C ARG A 365 -10.89 -4.24 -20.15
N GLU A 366 -9.80 -4.55 -19.45
CA GLU A 366 -9.16 -5.89 -19.48
C GLU A 366 -9.86 -6.89 -18.56
N TYR A 367 -10.50 -6.41 -17.49
CA TYR A 367 -11.19 -7.23 -16.49
C TYR A 367 -12.66 -6.82 -16.35
N PRO A 368 -13.57 -7.27 -17.24
CA PRO A 368 -14.99 -6.88 -17.19
C PRO A 368 -15.73 -7.24 -15.89
N GLN A 369 -15.21 -8.19 -15.11
CA GLN A 369 -15.73 -8.60 -13.80
C GLN A 369 -15.08 -7.84 -12.63
N LEU A 370 -14.28 -6.80 -12.91
CA LEU A 370 -13.61 -6.00 -11.90
C LEU A 370 -14.64 -5.41 -10.92
N PRO A 371 -14.44 -5.57 -9.60
CA PRO A 371 -15.29 -4.88 -8.64
C PRO A 371 -15.01 -3.37 -8.63
N PRO A 372 -15.82 -2.56 -7.92
CA PRO A 372 -15.51 -1.16 -7.73
C PRO A 372 -14.08 -0.91 -7.27
N LEU A 373 -13.49 0.16 -7.79
CA LEU A 373 -12.13 0.58 -7.48
C LEU A 373 -12.12 1.67 -6.40
N TYR A 374 -11.13 1.63 -5.55
CA TYR A 374 -10.79 2.73 -4.66
C TYR A 374 -9.30 3.03 -4.81
N ILE A 375 -8.95 4.30 -4.97
CA ILE A 375 -7.55 4.72 -4.85
C ILE A 375 -7.23 4.70 -3.36
N THR A 376 -6.62 3.62 -2.92
CA THR A 376 -6.33 3.38 -1.50
C THR A 376 -5.04 4.04 -1.03
N GLU A 377 -4.16 4.40 -1.97
CA GLU A 377 -3.01 5.25 -1.76
C GLU A 377 -2.62 5.97 -3.06
N ASN A 378 -2.45 7.28 -2.97
CA ASN A 378 -1.78 8.12 -3.94
C ASN A 378 -1.23 9.36 -3.22
N GLY A 379 0.01 9.73 -3.49
CA GLY A 379 0.69 10.84 -2.84
C GLY A 379 2.12 11.03 -3.31
N SER A 380 2.78 12.02 -2.75
CA SER A 380 4.16 12.37 -3.13
C SER A 380 4.98 12.84 -1.95
N ALA A 381 6.26 12.46 -1.91
CA ALA A 381 7.20 12.92 -0.90
C ALA A 381 7.91 14.20 -1.36
N TRP A 382 8.11 15.11 -0.40
CA TRP A 382 8.86 16.36 -0.60
C TRP A 382 9.69 16.69 0.64
N ASP A 383 10.69 17.59 0.48
CA ASP A 383 11.54 18.09 1.55
C ASP A 383 10.82 19.24 2.28
N ASP A 384 9.76 18.90 3.01
CA ASP A 384 8.91 19.86 3.68
C ASP A 384 9.61 20.49 4.87
N VAL A 385 9.44 21.81 5.02
CA VAL A 385 9.98 22.60 6.13
C VAL A 385 8.90 23.51 6.72
N VAL A 386 8.99 23.75 8.03
CA VAL A 386 8.14 24.74 8.69
C VAL A 386 8.68 26.14 8.37
N ALA A 387 7.85 26.98 7.77
CA ALA A 387 8.18 28.35 7.41
C ALA A 387 8.15 29.26 8.66
N PRO A 388 8.71 30.51 8.59
CA PRO A 388 8.75 31.43 9.72
C PRO A 388 7.38 31.84 10.28
N ASP A 389 6.30 31.66 9.53
CA ASP A 389 4.92 31.86 9.95
C ASP A 389 4.29 30.66 10.68
N GLY A 390 5.09 29.57 10.86
CA GLY A 390 4.65 28.35 11.52
C GLY A 390 3.83 27.41 10.62
N GLN A 391 3.74 27.69 9.32
CA GLN A 391 3.02 26.84 8.34
C GLN A 391 3.99 26.00 7.51
N VAL A 392 3.44 24.99 6.84
CA VAL A 392 4.17 24.19 5.83
C VAL A 392 3.53 24.43 4.48
N HIS A 393 4.28 25.10 3.62
CA HIS A 393 3.86 25.48 2.27
C HIS A 393 4.38 24.48 1.25
N ASP A 394 3.61 23.44 0.97
CA ASP A 394 3.94 22.33 0.10
C ASP A 394 3.22 22.39 -1.27
N ALA A 395 3.42 23.49 -1.98
CA ALA A 395 2.74 23.77 -3.25
C ALA A 395 2.89 22.65 -4.30
N GLN A 396 4.03 21.95 -4.30
CA GLN A 396 4.25 20.83 -5.21
C GLN A 396 3.31 19.64 -4.89
N ARG A 397 3.05 19.37 -3.61
CA ARG A 397 2.09 18.31 -3.22
C ARG A 397 0.65 18.76 -3.48
N VAL A 398 0.33 20.04 -3.35
CA VAL A 398 -0.97 20.58 -3.77
C VAL A 398 -1.19 20.30 -5.25
N GLU A 399 -0.24 20.69 -6.12
CA GLU A 399 -0.31 20.46 -7.57
C GLU A 399 -0.40 18.96 -7.90
N PHE A 400 0.38 18.12 -7.21
CA PHE A 400 0.35 16.68 -7.42
C PHE A 400 -1.05 16.12 -7.13
N LEU A 401 -1.66 16.46 -5.99
CA LEU A 401 -3.00 15.99 -5.61
C LEU A 401 -4.07 16.48 -6.58
N GLU A 402 -4.05 17.77 -6.95
CA GLU A 402 -5.01 18.34 -7.89
C GLU A 402 -4.97 17.59 -9.23
N ARG A 403 -3.79 17.43 -9.83
CA ARG A 403 -3.64 16.76 -11.13
C ARG A 403 -3.99 15.27 -11.11
N HIS A 404 -3.72 14.56 -10.00
CA HIS A 404 -4.11 13.15 -9.89
C HIS A 404 -5.61 13.00 -9.66
N LEU A 405 -6.24 13.90 -8.92
CA LEU A 405 -7.72 13.93 -8.80
C LEU A 405 -8.40 14.26 -10.12
N GLU A 406 -7.84 15.18 -10.92
CA GLU A 406 -8.28 15.42 -12.30
C GLU A 406 -8.20 14.16 -13.15
N ALA A 407 -7.09 13.42 -13.06
CA ALA A 407 -6.89 12.16 -13.77
C ALA A 407 -7.94 11.09 -13.35
N VAL A 408 -8.26 10.99 -12.05
CA VAL A 408 -9.33 10.12 -11.55
C VAL A 408 -10.69 10.52 -12.11
N ALA A 409 -11.02 11.83 -12.11
CA ALA A 409 -12.27 12.32 -12.66
C ALA A 409 -12.41 11.99 -14.16
N HIS A 410 -11.35 12.14 -14.94
CA HIS A 410 -11.31 11.73 -16.35
C HIS A 410 -11.49 10.22 -16.51
N ALA A 411 -10.86 9.39 -15.69
CA ALA A 411 -11.03 7.93 -15.73
C ALA A 411 -12.51 7.54 -15.45
N ILE A 412 -13.15 8.17 -14.47
CA ILE A 412 -14.57 7.96 -14.17
C ILE A 412 -15.43 8.35 -15.36
N ALA A 413 -15.18 9.50 -15.98
CA ALA A 413 -15.91 9.95 -17.17
C ALA A 413 -15.73 9.00 -18.37
N GLU A 414 -14.61 8.26 -18.43
CA GLU A 414 -14.33 7.22 -19.42
C GLU A 414 -14.88 5.83 -19.02
N GLY A 415 -15.55 5.72 -17.87
CA GLY A 415 -16.29 4.53 -17.45
C GLY A 415 -15.62 3.68 -16.36
N ALA A 416 -14.53 4.13 -15.76
CA ALA A 416 -13.94 3.44 -14.60
C ALA A 416 -14.84 3.62 -13.36
N ASP A 417 -15.17 2.52 -12.67
CA ASP A 417 -15.99 2.56 -11.44
C ASP A 417 -15.12 2.84 -10.22
N VAL A 418 -14.66 4.09 -10.08
CA VAL A 418 -13.86 4.55 -8.92
C VAL A 418 -14.79 5.22 -7.91
N ARG A 419 -14.76 4.74 -6.67
CA ARG A 419 -15.69 5.16 -5.60
C ARG A 419 -15.04 5.83 -4.40
N GLY A 420 -13.75 6.09 -4.43
CA GLY A 420 -13.09 6.82 -3.36
C GLY A 420 -11.61 7.04 -3.62
N TYR A 421 -11.04 7.98 -2.86
CA TYR A 421 -9.64 8.36 -2.94
C TYR A 421 -9.09 8.60 -1.53
N PHE A 422 -7.99 7.94 -1.21
CA PHE A 422 -7.27 8.06 0.06
C PHE A 422 -5.88 8.65 -0.20
N ALA A 423 -5.64 9.83 0.38
CA ALA A 423 -4.33 10.45 0.32
C ALA A 423 -3.31 9.61 1.09
N TRP A 424 -2.18 9.30 0.46
CA TRP A 424 -1.02 8.76 1.14
C TRP A 424 -0.01 9.88 1.39
N SER A 425 0.16 10.25 2.62
CA SER A 425 -0.40 9.68 3.85
C SER A 425 -1.07 10.78 4.66
N LEU A 426 -1.86 10.41 5.66
CA LEU A 426 -2.46 11.36 6.57
C LEU A 426 -1.39 12.28 7.18
N MET A 427 -0.31 11.70 7.69
CA MET A 427 0.77 12.43 8.34
C MET A 427 2.13 11.89 7.93
N ASP A 428 3.17 12.72 8.03
CA ASP A 428 4.56 12.28 7.87
C ASP A 428 4.85 11.14 8.84
N ASN A 429 5.60 10.13 8.40
CA ASN A 429 5.82 8.92 9.16
C ASN A 429 7.15 8.23 8.82
N PHE A 430 7.36 7.04 9.33
CA PHE A 430 8.51 6.19 9.03
C PHE A 430 8.38 5.59 7.62
N GLU A 431 9.14 6.10 6.66
CA GLU A 431 9.11 5.66 5.26
C GLU A 431 10.05 4.48 5.00
N TRP A 432 9.80 3.39 5.67
CA TRP A 432 10.45 2.09 5.49
C TRP A 432 12.00 2.18 5.48
N ALA A 433 12.66 1.73 4.38
CA ALA A 433 14.12 1.81 4.25
C ALA A 433 14.68 3.24 4.17
N TRP A 434 13.83 4.25 3.89
CA TRP A 434 14.19 5.66 3.91
C TRP A 434 14.16 6.30 5.30
N GLY A 435 13.65 5.60 6.32
CA GLY A 435 13.51 6.16 7.65
C GLY A 435 12.57 7.36 7.67
N TYR A 436 13.01 8.47 8.25
CA TYR A 436 12.22 9.71 8.34
C TYR A 436 12.59 10.76 7.29
N ASP A 437 13.42 10.44 6.32
CA ASP A 437 13.87 11.39 5.29
C ASP A 437 12.77 11.77 4.28
N LYS A 438 11.77 10.91 4.09
CA LYS A 438 10.72 11.11 3.09
C LYS A 438 9.39 11.43 3.75
N ARG A 439 8.82 12.60 3.37
CA ARG A 439 7.60 13.13 3.97
C ARG A 439 6.45 13.07 2.97
N PHE A 440 5.54 12.13 3.16
CA PHE A 440 4.34 11.97 2.32
C PHE A 440 3.09 12.63 2.92
N GLY A 441 3.10 12.94 4.20
CA GLY A 441 1.93 13.41 4.93
C GLY A 441 1.28 14.67 4.34
N ILE A 442 -0.04 14.74 4.38
CA ILE A 442 -0.79 16.01 4.25
C ILE A 442 -0.78 16.80 5.57
N VAL A 443 -0.29 16.15 6.63
CA VAL A 443 0.02 16.75 7.93
C VAL A 443 1.50 16.54 8.20
N TYR A 444 2.21 17.63 8.51
CA TYR A 444 3.60 17.61 8.94
C TYR A 444 3.66 17.12 10.39
N VAL A 445 4.65 16.26 10.69
CA VAL A 445 4.98 15.88 12.06
C VAL A 445 6.41 16.32 12.36
N ASP A 446 6.57 17.10 13.42
CA ASP A 446 7.87 17.32 14.03
C ASP A 446 8.25 16.06 14.81
N TYR A 447 9.27 15.34 14.35
CA TYR A 447 9.62 14.04 14.94
C TYR A 447 10.24 14.14 16.34
N GLU A 448 10.71 15.34 16.76
CA GLU A 448 11.23 15.57 18.11
C GLU A 448 10.11 15.88 19.10
N THR A 449 9.26 16.84 18.76
CA THR A 449 8.17 17.34 19.64
C THR A 449 6.87 16.58 19.47
N GLN A 450 6.71 15.86 18.35
CA GLN A 450 5.47 15.20 17.94
C GLN A 450 4.32 16.19 17.67
N GLU A 451 4.62 17.45 17.36
CA GLU A 451 3.62 18.43 16.94
C GLU A 451 3.09 18.09 15.55
N ARG A 452 1.78 18.27 15.33
CA ARG A 452 1.09 18.09 14.06
C ARG A 452 0.76 19.45 13.47
N ILE A 453 1.21 19.70 12.21
CA ILE A 453 0.90 20.92 11.47
C ILE A 453 0.24 20.54 10.15
N VAL A 454 -1.02 20.94 9.96
CA VAL A 454 -1.72 20.71 8.68
C VAL A 454 -0.99 21.48 7.58
N LYS A 455 -0.55 20.79 6.52
CA LYS A 455 0.13 21.41 5.38
C LYS A 455 -0.87 22.11 4.46
N ASP A 456 -0.40 22.90 3.50
CA ASP A 456 -1.26 23.52 2.48
C ASP A 456 -1.99 22.43 1.65
N SER A 457 -1.34 21.31 1.37
CA SER A 457 -1.95 20.15 0.71
C SER A 457 -3.10 19.54 1.51
N GLY A 458 -3.00 19.45 2.83
CA GLY A 458 -4.09 18.98 3.69
C GLY A 458 -5.30 19.91 3.64
N ARG A 459 -5.07 21.22 3.67
CA ARG A 459 -6.14 22.22 3.52
C ARG A 459 -6.77 22.19 2.13
N ALA A 460 -5.96 22.03 1.08
CA ALA A 460 -6.44 21.92 -0.30
C ALA A 460 -7.27 20.65 -0.50
N PHE A 461 -6.82 19.50 0.00
CA PHE A 461 -7.56 18.24 -0.08
C PHE A 461 -8.91 18.33 0.64
N ALA A 462 -8.95 18.89 1.85
CA ALA A 462 -10.19 19.14 2.60
C ALA A 462 -11.16 20.05 1.83
N ALA A 463 -10.65 21.10 1.19
CA ALA A 463 -11.46 22.02 0.40
C ALA A 463 -12.05 21.34 -0.86
N ILE A 464 -11.28 20.50 -1.56
CA ILE A 464 -11.73 19.72 -2.71
C ILE A 464 -12.84 18.76 -2.29
N ALA A 465 -12.62 17.97 -1.23
CA ALA A 465 -13.59 17.03 -0.70
C ALA A 465 -14.92 17.71 -0.31
N SER A 466 -14.85 18.86 0.35
CA SER A 466 -16.01 19.66 0.72
C SER A 466 -16.75 20.23 -0.50
N GLY A 467 -16.02 20.73 -1.51
CA GLY A 467 -16.58 21.23 -2.76
C GLY A 467 -17.28 20.13 -3.57
N ALA A 468 -16.68 18.96 -3.66
CA ALA A 468 -17.23 17.80 -4.35
C ALA A 468 -18.58 17.36 -3.76
N ARG A 469 -18.73 17.34 -2.43
CA ARG A 469 -19.98 17.00 -1.74
C ARG A 469 -21.10 18.00 -2.01
N THR A 470 -20.76 19.28 -2.12
CA THR A 470 -21.75 20.34 -2.39
C THR A 470 -22.33 20.21 -3.80
N LEU A 471 -21.56 19.72 -4.78
CA LEU A 471 -22.03 19.51 -6.15
C LEU A 471 -22.87 18.22 -6.28
N ALA A 472 -22.63 17.21 -5.44
CA ALA A 472 -23.33 15.93 -5.44
C ALA A 472 -24.66 15.96 -4.66
N SER A 473 -24.97 17.01 -3.91
CA SER A 473 -26.18 17.22 -3.11
C SER A 473 -27.24 18.05 -3.86
#